data_fb990d0f6d3ee05348dbcb15a394cb6c
#
_entry.id   fb990d0f6d3ee05348dbcb15a394cb6c
#
_cell.length_a   1.000
_cell.length_b   1.000
_cell.length_c   1.000
_cell.angle_alpha   90.00
_cell.angle_beta   90.00
_cell.angle_gamma   90.00
#
_symmetry.space_group_name_H-M   'P 1'
#
loop_
_entity.id
_entity.type
_entity.pdbx_description
1 polymer ?
#
loop_
_entity_poly.entity_id
_entity_poly.type
_entity_poly.pdbx_seq_one_letter_code
_entity_poly.pdbx_strand_id
1 'polypeptide(L)'
;MPCIPRLSAPHFLSIALAAASFGAAAQQPQLSAVDLARKNACMACHGLVHKQVGPGFAQIAQRYRGDAAAPARLAEKIRNGSVGTWGRVIMPRQSLVSEADAQVLARWVLAQPPQQPSPAR
;
A
#
# COMPACT_ATOMS: atom_id res chain seq x y z
N MET A 1 82.07 -13.74 -22.19
CA MET A 1 81.20 -13.46 -21.04
C MET A 1 79.78 -13.51 -21.54
N PRO A 2 79.00 -14.52 -21.26
CA PRO A 2 77.63 -14.63 -21.77
C PRO A 2 76.59 -13.92 -20.80
N CYS A 3 75.83 -13.05 -21.40
CA CYS A 3 74.67 -12.43 -20.71
C CYS A 3 73.52 -13.44 -20.49
N ILE A 4 73.06 -13.55 -19.24
CA ILE A 4 71.99 -14.38 -18.87
C ILE A 4 70.68 -13.53 -18.96
N PRO A 5 69.66 -13.95 -19.71
CA PRO A 5 68.37 -13.25 -19.72
C PRO A 5 67.56 -13.58 -18.46
N ARG A 6 67.06 -12.53 -17.77
CA ARG A 6 66.15 -12.65 -16.65
C ARG A 6 64.75 -13.10 -17.14
N LEU A 7 64.30 -14.25 -16.66
CA LEU A 7 62.91 -14.69 -16.83
C LEU A 7 62.00 -13.82 -15.93
N SER A 8 61.12 -13.11 -16.58
CA SER A 8 59.99 -12.43 -15.87
C SER A 8 58.92 -13.44 -15.53
N ALA A 9 58.58 -13.55 -14.26
CA ALA A 9 57.48 -14.39 -13.76
C ALA A 9 56.11 -13.79 -14.11
N PRO A 10 55.15 -14.60 -14.56
CA PRO A 10 53.78 -14.11 -14.79
C PRO A 10 53.04 -13.93 -13.46
N HIS A 11 52.49 -12.73 -13.24
CA HIS A 11 51.61 -12.43 -12.14
C HIS A 11 50.22 -13.04 -12.44
N PHE A 12 49.87 -14.10 -11.74
CA PHE A 12 48.49 -14.63 -11.76
C PHE A 12 47.59 -13.67 -11.01
N LEU A 13 46.79 -12.92 -11.75
CA LEU A 13 45.75 -12.07 -11.25
C LEU A 13 44.55 -12.97 -10.82
N SER A 14 44.47 -13.28 -9.54
CA SER A 14 43.36 -14.02 -8.96
C SER A 14 42.14 -13.12 -8.92
N ILE A 15 41.20 -13.33 -9.84
CA ILE A 15 39.89 -12.68 -9.81
C ILE A 15 39.04 -13.43 -8.80
N ALA A 16 38.83 -12.84 -7.61
CA ALA A 16 37.87 -13.32 -6.62
C ALA A 16 36.46 -12.99 -7.07
N LEU A 17 35.72 -14.01 -7.51
CA LEU A 17 34.30 -13.91 -7.87
C LEU A 17 33.47 -13.82 -6.58
N ALA A 18 33.10 -12.61 -6.18
CA ALA A 18 32.18 -12.39 -5.07
C ALA A 18 30.77 -12.80 -5.50
N ALA A 19 30.33 -13.98 -5.05
CA ALA A 19 28.94 -14.41 -5.20
C ALA A 19 28.04 -13.56 -4.30
N ALA A 20 27.35 -12.58 -4.87
CA ALA A 20 26.29 -11.84 -4.18
C ALA A 20 25.08 -12.77 -3.99
N SER A 21 24.91 -13.33 -2.80
CA SER A 21 23.73 -14.08 -2.43
C SER A 21 22.56 -13.08 -2.28
N PHE A 22 21.76 -12.93 -3.32
CA PHE A 22 20.45 -12.28 -3.20
C PHE A 22 19.56 -13.20 -2.36
N GLY A 23 19.44 -12.89 -1.08
CA GLY A 23 18.45 -13.53 -0.21
C GLY A 23 17.05 -13.22 -0.76
N ALA A 24 16.40 -14.21 -1.33
CA ALA A 24 14.97 -14.13 -1.63
C ALA A 24 14.23 -13.99 -0.30
N ALA A 25 13.88 -12.76 0.07
CA ALA A 25 12.96 -12.53 1.16
C ALA A 25 11.64 -13.20 0.80
N ALA A 26 11.27 -14.26 1.52
CA ALA A 26 9.99 -14.90 1.37
C ALA A 26 8.90 -13.86 1.65
N GLN A 27 8.22 -13.39 0.62
CA GLN A 27 7.07 -12.51 0.73
C GLN A 27 5.96 -13.31 1.39
N GLN A 28 5.64 -12.97 2.62
CA GLN A 28 4.45 -13.52 3.28
C GLN A 28 3.22 -13.12 2.44
N PRO A 29 2.24 -14.03 2.28
CA PRO A 29 1.00 -13.71 1.57
C PRO A 29 0.33 -12.52 2.26
N GLN A 30 0.39 -11.35 1.64
CA GLN A 30 -0.34 -10.18 2.13
C GLN A 30 -1.81 -10.37 1.81
N LEU A 31 -2.67 -10.17 2.81
CA LEU A 31 -4.11 -10.14 2.59
C LEU A 31 -4.45 -9.10 1.52
N SER A 32 -5.39 -9.42 0.64
CA SER A 32 -5.90 -8.42 -0.29
C SER A 32 -6.56 -7.28 0.47
N ALA A 33 -6.62 -6.09 -0.14
CA ALA A 33 -7.28 -4.94 0.50
C ALA A 33 -8.74 -5.22 0.85
N VAL A 34 -9.43 -6.02 0.03
CA VAL A 34 -10.82 -6.45 0.30
C VAL A 34 -10.87 -7.37 1.52
N ASP A 35 -9.93 -8.29 1.65
CA ASP A 35 -9.89 -9.19 2.82
C ASP A 35 -9.50 -8.44 4.08
N LEU A 36 -8.61 -7.46 3.99
CA LEU A 36 -8.31 -6.54 5.08
C LEU A 36 -9.55 -5.75 5.51
N ALA A 37 -10.33 -5.23 4.56
CA ALA A 37 -11.56 -4.51 4.84
C ALA A 37 -12.62 -5.41 5.51
N ARG A 38 -12.75 -6.65 5.07
CA ARG A 38 -13.65 -7.63 5.68
C ARG A 38 -13.21 -8.00 7.09
N LYS A 39 -11.93 -8.36 7.25
CA LYS A 39 -11.34 -8.75 8.54
C LYS A 39 -11.53 -7.66 9.61
N ASN A 40 -11.42 -6.40 9.22
CA ASN A 40 -11.57 -5.25 10.12
C ASN A 40 -12.99 -4.67 10.15
N ALA A 41 -13.98 -5.41 9.66
CA ALA A 41 -15.40 -5.05 9.67
C ALA A 41 -15.74 -3.69 9.01
N CYS A 42 -14.91 -3.21 8.08
CA CYS A 42 -15.15 -1.94 7.40
C CYS A 42 -16.49 -1.93 6.67
N MET A 43 -16.87 -3.08 6.08
CA MET A 43 -18.11 -3.25 5.34
C MET A 43 -19.38 -3.18 6.21
N ALA A 44 -19.25 -3.23 7.54
CA ALA A 44 -20.39 -3.07 8.45
C ALA A 44 -20.95 -1.63 8.41
N CYS A 45 -20.09 -0.66 8.08
CA CYS A 45 -20.47 0.76 8.05
C CYS A 45 -20.32 1.42 6.68
N HIS A 46 -19.48 0.87 5.80
CA HIS A 46 -19.20 1.41 4.47
C HIS A 46 -19.72 0.50 3.37
N GLY A 47 -20.60 1.01 2.52
CA GLY A 47 -20.94 0.35 1.27
C GLY A 47 -19.83 0.49 0.24
N LEU A 48 -19.82 -0.35 -0.79
CA LEU A 48 -18.87 -0.19 -1.91
C LEU A 48 -19.16 1.10 -2.69
N VAL A 49 -20.42 1.38 -2.97
CA VAL A 49 -20.83 2.49 -3.83
C VAL A 49 -21.56 3.56 -3.02
N HIS A 50 -22.56 3.17 -2.25
CA HIS A 50 -23.45 4.10 -1.56
C HIS A 50 -23.20 4.14 -0.06
N LYS A 51 -23.58 5.28 0.53
CA LYS A 51 -23.59 5.46 1.98
C LYS A 51 -24.45 4.40 2.67
N GLN A 52 -23.92 3.86 3.74
CA GLN A 52 -24.67 3.09 4.75
C GLN A 52 -24.70 3.91 6.05
N VAL A 53 -23.89 3.56 7.03
CA VAL A 53 -23.63 4.41 8.20
C VAL A 53 -22.61 5.49 7.82
N GLY A 54 -21.46 5.07 7.32
CA GLY A 54 -20.43 5.92 6.72
C GLY A 54 -20.60 6.06 5.20
N PRO A 55 -19.79 6.89 4.54
CA PRO A 55 -19.82 7.05 3.10
C PRO A 55 -19.45 5.75 2.38
N GLY A 56 -19.98 5.53 1.18
CA GLY A 56 -19.52 4.47 0.31
C GLY A 56 -18.08 4.69 -0.15
N PHE A 57 -17.32 3.63 -0.40
CA PHE A 57 -15.92 3.75 -0.82
C PHE A 57 -15.78 4.51 -2.14
N ALA A 58 -16.69 4.31 -3.09
CA ALA A 58 -16.71 5.09 -4.34
C ALA A 58 -16.99 6.58 -4.11
N GLN A 59 -17.80 6.93 -3.09
CA GLN A 59 -18.03 8.32 -2.71
C GLN A 59 -16.78 8.96 -2.12
N ILE A 60 -16.02 8.19 -1.33
CA ILE A 60 -14.74 8.65 -0.78
C ILE A 60 -13.76 8.87 -1.93
N ALA A 61 -13.60 7.91 -2.84
CA ALA A 61 -12.74 8.04 -4.01
C ALA A 61 -13.09 9.27 -4.84
N GLN A 62 -14.38 9.52 -5.06
CA GLN A 62 -14.86 10.69 -5.80
C GLN A 62 -14.49 12.01 -5.11
N ARG A 63 -14.68 12.10 -3.79
CA ARG A 63 -14.39 13.31 -3.02
C ARG A 63 -12.92 13.69 -3.03
N TYR A 64 -12.03 12.70 -2.98
CA TYR A 64 -10.57 12.91 -2.90
C TYR A 64 -9.86 12.75 -4.25
N ARG A 65 -10.59 12.76 -5.34
CA ARG A 65 -10.01 12.63 -6.69
C ARG A 65 -9.03 13.76 -6.97
N GLY A 66 -7.82 13.38 -7.39
CA GLY A 66 -6.75 14.34 -7.72
C GLY A 66 -6.00 14.90 -6.50
N ASP A 67 -6.33 14.48 -5.30
CA ASP A 67 -5.64 14.91 -4.09
C ASP A 67 -4.47 13.97 -3.77
N ALA A 68 -3.26 14.42 -4.06
CA ALA A 68 -2.03 13.65 -3.84
C ALA A 68 -1.78 13.29 -2.34
N ALA A 69 -2.33 14.07 -1.40
CA ALA A 69 -2.18 13.83 0.03
C ALA A 69 -3.28 12.89 0.59
N ALA A 70 -4.28 12.54 -0.20
CA ALA A 70 -5.40 11.73 0.26
C ALA A 70 -4.99 10.34 0.81
N PRO A 71 -4.05 9.59 0.21
CA PRO A 71 -3.67 8.29 0.73
C PRO A 71 -3.19 8.34 2.19
N ALA A 72 -2.30 9.27 2.50
CA ALA A 72 -1.77 9.43 3.86
C ALA A 72 -2.86 9.87 4.84
N ARG A 73 -3.66 10.88 4.47
CA ARG A 73 -4.76 11.36 5.32
C ARG A 73 -5.82 10.30 5.58
N LEU A 74 -6.17 9.49 4.60
CA LEU A 74 -7.16 8.42 4.78
C LEU A 74 -6.59 7.29 5.65
N ALA A 75 -5.33 6.93 5.49
CA ALA A 75 -4.68 5.95 6.36
C ALA A 75 -4.69 6.41 7.83
N GLU A 76 -4.40 7.70 8.08
CA GLU A 76 -4.48 8.30 9.41
C GLU A 76 -5.93 8.25 9.96
N LYS A 77 -6.93 8.65 9.16
CA LYS A 77 -8.34 8.59 9.55
C LYS A 77 -8.84 7.18 9.86
N ILE A 78 -8.37 6.18 9.15
CA ILE A 78 -8.66 4.77 9.43
C ILE A 78 -8.17 4.41 10.83
N ARG A 79 -6.90 4.71 11.14
CA ARG A 79 -6.30 4.33 12.42
C ARG A 79 -6.82 5.14 13.61
N ASN A 80 -6.99 6.44 13.43
CA ASN A 80 -7.31 7.37 14.51
C ASN A 80 -8.82 7.66 14.62
N GLY A 81 -9.60 7.23 13.63
CA GLY A 81 -11.00 7.62 13.52
C GLY A 81 -11.17 9.01 12.91
N SER A 82 -12.39 9.39 12.65
CA SER A 82 -12.71 10.73 12.13
C SER A 82 -14.15 11.12 12.37
N VAL A 83 -14.40 12.43 12.38
CA VAL A 83 -15.72 13.04 12.47
C VAL A 83 -15.74 14.35 11.68
N GLY A 84 -16.90 14.77 11.23
CA GLY A 84 -17.11 16.08 10.61
C GLY A 84 -16.95 16.10 9.09
N THR A 85 -16.07 15.32 8.51
CA THR A 85 -15.83 15.32 7.05
C THR A 85 -17.07 14.87 6.24
N TRP A 86 -17.85 13.95 6.80
CA TRP A 86 -19.03 13.34 6.21
C TRP A 86 -20.29 13.54 7.06
N GLY A 87 -20.33 14.63 7.81
CA GLY A 87 -21.40 14.91 8.76
C GLY A 87 -21.03 14.54 10.19
N ARG A 88 -22.03 14.30 11.03
CA ARG A 88 -21.84 14.14 12.48
C ARG A 88 -21.59 12.70 12.93
N VAL A 89 -21.67 11.75 12.02
CA VAL A 89 -21.40 10.33 12.32
C VAL A 89 -19.89 10.15 12.55
N ILE A 90 -19.56 9.51 13.65
CA ILE A 90 -18.19 9.23 14.02
C ILE A 90 -17.75 7.93 13.35
N MET A 91 -16.63 7.96 12.64
CA MET A 91 -15.87 6.77 12.30
C MET A 91 -14.97 6.42 13.48
N PRO A 92 -15.17 5.28 14.16
CA PRO A 92 -14.33 4.91 15.29
C PRO A 92 -12.92 4.60 14.83
N ARG A 93 -11.96 4.76 15.73
CA ARG A 93 -10.57 4.38 15.48
C ARG A 93 -10.42 2.87 15.29
N GLN A 94 -9.58 2.48 14.36
CA GLN A 94 -9.28 1.08 14.06
C GLN A 94 -7.88 0.71 14.59
N SER A 95 -7.77 0.58 15.91
CA SER A 95 -6.47 0.39 16.60
C SER A 95 -5.76 -0.93 16.25
N LEU A 96 -6.49 -1.91 15.73
CA LEU A 96 -5.94 -3.20 15.28
C LEU A 96 -5.42 -3.18 13.85
N VAL A 97 -5.71 -2.11 13.08
CA VAL A 97 -5.18 -1.94 11.73
C VAL A 97 -3.77 -1.36 11.81
N SER A 98 -2.80 -2.08 11.27
CA SER A 98 -1.41 -1.60 11.19
C SER A 98 -1.32 -0.38 10.27
N GLU A 99 -0.24 0.38 10.39
CA GLU A 99 0.00 1.50 9.50
C GLU A 99 0.11 1.06 8.03
N ALA A 100 0.81 -0.03 7.78
CA ALA A 100 0.95 -0.61 6.44
C ALA A 100 -0.41 -1.03 5.86
N ASP A 101 -1.24 -1.72 6.65
CA ASP A 101 -2.58 -2.13 6.24
C ASP A 101 -3.50 -0.92 6.00
N ALA A 102 -3.41 0.11 6.83
CA ALA A 102 -4.17 1.34 6.64
C ALA A 102 -3.82 2.04 5.33
N GLN A 103 -2.54 2.04 4.95
CA GLN A 103 -2.11 2.57 3.65
C GLN A 103 -2.61 1.71 2.47
N VAL A 104 -2.62 0.39 2.61
CA VAL A 104 -3.19 -0.53 1.60
C VAL A 104 -4.68 -0.26 1.45
N LEU A 105 -5.42 -0.18 2.54
CA LEU A 105 -6.85 0.13 2.56
C LEU A 105 -7.15 1.51 1.96
N ALA A 106 -6.40 2.54 2.33
CA ALA A 106 -6.58 3.90 1.81
C ALA A 106 -6.41 3.95 0.29
N ARG A 107 -5.36 3.33 -0.25
CA ARG A 107 -5.16 3.25 -1.71
C ARG A 107 -6.26 2.47 -2.41
N TRP A 108 -6.70 1.37 -1.84
CA TRP A 108 -7.80 0.58 -2.39
C TRP A 108 -9.11 1.36 -2.42
N VAL A 109 -9.45 2.07 -1.35
CA VAL A 109 -10.64 2.94 -1.30
C VAL A 109 -10.56 4.02 -2.38
N LEU A 110 -9.42 4.67 -2.54
CA LEU A 110 -9.23 5.72 -3.55
C LEU A 110 -9.26 5.21 -4.99
N ALA A 111 -8.97 3.92 -5.19
CA ALA A 111 -9.04 3.28 -6.50
C ALA A 111 -10.45 2.81 -6.89
N GLN A 112 -11.46 3.02 -6.03
CA GLN A 112 -12.82 2.62 -6.38
C GLN A 112 -13.33 3.42 -7.59
N PRO A 113 -14.04 2.76 -8.53
CA PRO A 113 -14.55 3.43 -9.72
C PRO A 113 -15.55 4.54 -9.33
N PRO A 114 -15.64 5.61 -10.13
CA PRO A 114 -16.64 6.64 -9.92
C PRO A 114 -18.05 6.05 -10.01
N GLN A 115 -18.95 6.62 -9.22
CA GLN A 115 -20.36 6.28 -9.34
C GLN A 115 -20.85 6.60 -10.76
N GLN A 116 -21.40 5.62 -11.44
CA GLN A 116 -22.18 5.89 -12.64
C GLN A 116 -23.47 6.56 -12.22
N PRO A 117 -23.93 7.62 -12.92
CA PRO A 117 -25.24 8.16 -12.70
C PRO A 117 -26.27 7.03 -12.86
N SER A 118 -27.14 6.84 -11.86
CA SER A 118 -28.25 5.92 -12.03
C SER A 118 -29.03 6.33 -13.28
N PRO A 119 -29.41 5.39 -14.16
CA PRO A 119 -30.30 5.74 -15.26
C PRO A 119 -31.56 6.36 -14.67
N ALA A 120 -31.92 7.54 -15.19
CA ALA A 120 -33.16 8.22 -14.80
C ALA A 120 -34.31 7.25 -15.03
N ARG A 121 -35.11 7.01 -13.97
CA ARG A 121 -36.37 6.26 -14.09
C ARG A 121 -37.45 7.17 -14.66
#